data_7ee8bc4e9d67ddfa0868b54f751a8ba9
#
_entry.id   7ee8bc4e9d67ddfa0868b54f751a8ba9
#
_cell.length_a   1.000
_cell.length_b   1.000
_cell.length_c   1.000
_cell.angle_alpha   90.00
_cell.angle_beta   90.00
_cell.angle_gamma   90.00
#
_symmetry.space_group_name_H-M   'P 1'
#
loop_
_entity.id
_entity.type
_entity.pdbx_description
1 polymer ?
#
loop_
_entity_poly.entity_id
_entity_poly.type
_entity_poly.pdbx_seq_one_letter_code
_entity_poly.pdbx_strand_id
1 'polypeptide(L)'
;MLFRSATVAYVAMRSPVSNPFARFQNAEALKRDAMIKNTSTFFNPWETIHESNPQEILERREPVTLVPLLIMQGGLDDNVLPAVQEKFAAAYKAAGGDCQLQVFEGCEHEWVATPGPQTDRARVMVKAFIARQVKASS
;
A
#
# COMPACT_ATOMS: atom_id res chain seq x y z
N MET A 1 -21.56 25.63 10.67
CA MET A 1 -20.27 25.11 10.25
C MET A 1 -20.48 24.04 9.15
N LEU A 2 -20.07 24.33 7.93
CA LEU A 2 -20.20 23.38 6.84
C LEU A 2 -18.99 22.46 6.86
N PHE A 3 -19.15 21.21 7.27
CA PHE A 3 -18.14 20.18 7.10
C PHE A 3 -18.05 19.85 5.61
N ARG A 4 -16.96 20.26 4.97
CA ARG A 4 -16.66 19.79 3.64
C ARG A 4 -16.05 18.40 3.77
N SER A 5 -16.69 17.42 3.17
CA SER A 5 -16.10 16.09 2.99
C SER A 5 -14.82 16.22 2.16
N ALA A 6 -13.70 15.79 2.71
CA ALA A 6 -12.45 15.71 1.96
C ALA A 6 -12.49 14.44 1.09
N THR A 7 -12.63 14.60 -0.21
CA THR A 7 -12.55 13.48 -1.16
C THR A 7 -11.13 13.30 -1.63
N VAL A 8 -10.60 12.10 -1.47
CA VAL A 8 -9.27 11.75 -1.98
C VAL A 8 -9.35 11.59 -3.50
N ALA A 9 -8.52 12.32 -4.23
CA ALA A 9 -8.50 12.31 -5.70
C ALA A 9 -7.52 11.28 -6.28
N TYR A 10 -6.42 11.03 -5.62
CA TYR A 10 -5.38 10.05 -5.97
C TYR A 10 -4.50 9.77 -4.76
N VAL A 11 -3.73 8.68 -4.80
CA VAL A 11 -2.84 8.27 -3.71
C VAL A 11 -1.50 7.80 -4.25
N ALA A 12 -0.42 8.28 -3.67
CA ALA A 12 0.93 7.75 -3.88
C ALA A 12 1.46 7.21 -2.55
N MET A 13 1.86 5.95 -2.55
CA MET A 13 2.26 5.24 -1.33
C MET A 13 3.62 4.55 -1.48
N ARG A 14 4.35 4.48 -0.39
CA ARG A 14 5.55 3.67 -0.26
C ARG A 14 5.27 2.52 0.71
N SER A 15 5.46 1.29 0.23
CA SER A 15 5.32 0.05 1.02
C SER A 15 4.06 0.02 1.91
N PRO A 16 2.88 0.28 1.35
CA PRO A 16 1.65 0.31 2.14
C PRO A 16 1.29 -1.07 2.67
N VAL A 17 0.61 -1.10 3.80
CA VAL A 17 0.04 -2.34 4.35
C VAL A 17 -1.29 -2.61 3.64
N SER A 18 -1.22 -3.23 2.47
CA SER A 18 -2.40 -3.57 1.64
C SER A 18 -3.10 -4.86 2.09
N ASN A 19 -2.42 -5.67 2.87
CA ASN A 19 -2.95 -6.89 3.46
C ASN A 19 -2.38 -7.09 4.88
N PRO A 20 -3.02 -6.52 5.91
CA PRO A 20 -2.52 -6.60 7.28
C PRO A 20 -2.46 -8.03 7.82
N PHE A 21 -3.36 -8.92 7.38
CA PHE A 21 -3.32 -10.32 7.79
C PHE A 21 -2.12 -11.08 7.21
N ALA A 22 -1.82 -10.90 5.92
CA ALA A 22 -0.63 -11.49 5.32
C ALA A 22 0.66 -10.95 5.97
N ARG A 23 0.69 -9.66 6.31
CA ARG A 23 1.80 -9.07 7.06
C ARG A 23 1.97 -9.69 8.45
N PHE A 24 0.87 -9.94 9.15
CA PHE A 24 0.86 -10.61 10.44
C PHE A 24 1.40 -12.04 10.32
N GLN A 25 0.94 -12.82 9.35
CA GLN A 25 1.43 -14.18 9.11
C GLN A 25 2.93 -14.21 8.81
N ASN A 26 3.44 -13.25 8.04
CA ASN A 26 4.88 -13.10 7.79
C ASN A 26 5.64 -12.77 9.08
N ALA A 27 5.09 -11.89 9.93
CA ALA A 27 5.68 -11.58 11.22
C ALA A 27 5.78 -12.81 12.14
N GLU A 28 4.76 -13.67 12.13
CA GLU A 28 4.78 -14.95 12.85
C GLU A 28 5.87 -15.89 12.31
N ALA A 29 5.95 -16.04 11.00
CA ALA A 29 6.98 -16.87 10.35
C ALA A 29 8.40 -16.41 10.67
N LEU A 30 8.61 -15.10 10.76
CA LEU A 30 9.90 -14.48 11.10
C LEU A 30 10.11 -14.26 12.61
N LYS A 31 9.15 -14.69 13.45
CA LYS A 31 9.19 -14.56 14.92
C LYS A 31 9.41 -13.11 15.38
N ARG A 32 8.73 -12.17 14.75
CA ARG A 32 8.80 -10.73 15.08
C ARG A 32 7.80 -10.38 16.18
N ASP A 33 8.12 -10.72 17.41
CA ASP A 33 7.22 -10.63 18.57
C ASP A 33 6.59 -9.24 18.77
N ALA A 34 7.37 -8.18 18.61
CA ALA A 34 6.88 -6.80 18.73
C ALA A 34 5.80 -6.48 17.67
N MET A 35 6.00 -6.91 16.44
CA MET A 35 5.05 -6.70 15.36
C MET A 35 3.77 -7.52 15.56
N ILE A 36 3.91 -8.77 16.00
CA ILE A 36 2.80 -9.66 16.35
C ILE A 36 1.94 -9.00 17.43
N LYS A 37 2.58 -8.56 18.53
CA LYS A 37 1.91 -7.90 19.65
C LYS A 37 1.21 -6.63 19.22
N ASN A 38 1.89 -5.75 18.48
CA ASN A 38 1.33 -4.48 18.03
C ASN A 38 0.12 -4.69 17.12
N THR A 39 0.20 -5.66 16.21
CA THR A 39 -0.89 -5.99 15.30
C THR A 39 -2.10 -6.53 16.06
N SER A 40 -1.88 -7.46 16.99
CA SER A 40 -2.95 -8.05 17.80
C SER A 40 -3.62 -7.02 18.73
N THR A 41 -2.86 -6.03 19.20
CA THR A 41 -3.40 -4.95 20.04
C THR A 41 -4.20 -3.95 19.19
N PHE A 42 -3.74 -3.65 17.99
CA PHE A 42 -4.40 -2.71 17.08
C PHE A 42 -5.74 -3.26 16.58
N PHE A 43 -5.75 -4.51 16.13
CA PHE A 43 -6.98 -5.19 15.67
C PHE A 43 -7.66 -5.90 16.82
N ASN A 44 -8.49 -5.18 17.56
CA ASN A 44 -9.24 -5.69 18.69
C ASN A 44 -10.69 -5.19 18.63
N PRO A 45 -11.71 -6.06 18.46
CA PRO A 45 -11.59 -7.52 18.34
C PRO A 45 -10.82 -7.98 17.09
N TRP A 46 -10.24 -9.19 17.14
CA TRP A 46 -9.32 -9.70 16.13
C TRP A 46 -9.90 -9.73 14.71
N GLU A 47 -11.18 -9.98 14.59
CA GLU A 47 -11.89 -10.06 13.31
C GLU A 47 -11.79 -8.77 12.50
N THR A 48 -11.53 -7.65 13.16
CA THR A 48 -11.37 -6.35 12.49
C THR A 48 -10.17 -6.29 11.52
N ILE A 49 -9.18 -7.20 11.68
CA ILE A 49 -8.06 -7.33 10.74
C ILE A 49 -8.53 -7.75 9.35
N HIS A 50 -9.63 -8.50 9.26
CA HIS A 50 -10.25 -8.91 8.00
C HIS A 50 -11.22 -7.86 7.47
N GLU A 51 -12.01 -7.24 8.34
CA GLU A 51 -12.98 -6.22 7.96
C GLU A 51 -12.32 -5.00 7.32
N SER A 52 -11.17 -4.57 7.85
CA SER A 52 -10.41 -3.42 7.37
C SER A 52 -9.21 -3.78 6.47
N ASN A 53 -9.19 -4.99 5.92
CA ASN A 53 -8.13 -5.48 5.04
C ASN A 53 -8.39 -5.06 3.59
N PRO A 54 -7.59 -4.14 3.00
CA PRO A 54 -7.82 -3.68 1.64
C PRO A 54 -7.84 -4.79 0.58
N GLN A 55 -6.96 -5.78 0.69
CA GLN A 55 -6.94 -6.94 -0.22
C GLN A 55 -8.25 -7.72 -0.15
N GLU A 56 -8.70 -8.04 1.07
CA GLU A 56 -9.92 -8.82 1.29
C GLU A 56 -11.18 -8.04 0.92
N ILE A 57 -11.20 -6.71 1.11
CA ILE A 57 -12.30 -5.84 0.66
C ILE A 57 -12.48 -5.97 -0.85
N LEU A 58 -11.39 -5.95 -1.62
CA LEU A 58 -11.46 -6.15 -3.08
C LEU A 58 -11.89 -7.58 -3.44
N GLU A 59 -11.40 -8.58 -2.74
CA GLU A 59 -11.75 -9.99 -2.98
C GLU A 59 -13.23 -10.27 -2.68
N ARG A 60 -13.79 -9.63 -1.65
CA ARG A 60 -15.23 -9.71 -1.32
C ARG A 60 -16.11 -8.88 -2.25
N ARG A 61 -15.51 -8.12 -3.16
CA ARG A 61 -16.21 -7.22 -4.10
C ARG A 61 -17.10 -6.18 -3.40
N GLU A 62 -16.63 -5.67 -2.27
CA GLU A 62 -17.32 -4.59 -1.59
C GLU A 62 -17.33 -3.33 -2.46
N PRO A 63 -18.42 -2.53 -2.45
CA PRO A 63 -18.49 -1.28 -3.19
C PRO A 63 -17.49 -0.28 -2.58
N VAL A 64 -16.50 0.10 -3.38
CA VAL A 64 -15.44 1.04 -2.98
C VAL A 64 -15.15 2.01 -4.11
N THR A 65 -14.71 3.21 -3.76
CA THR A 65 -14.18 4.17 -4.73
C THR A 65 -12.70 3.87 -4.99
N LEU A 66 -12.38 3.55 -6.24
CA LEU A 66 -11.02 3.23 -6.67
C LEU A 66 -10.38 4.46 -7.32
N VAL A 67 -9.59 5.19 -6.55
CA VAL A 67 -8.83 6.35 -7.05
C VAL A 67 -7.54 5.90 -7.73
N PRO A 68 -6.96 6.71 -8.64
CA PRO A 68 -5.63 6.44 -9.17
C PRO A 68 -4.60 6.23 -8.08
N LEU A 69 -3.82 5.17 -8.18
CA LEU A 69 -2.93 4.68 -7.14
C LEU A 69 -1.54 4.42 -7.67
N LEU A 70 -0.53 5.00 -7.03
CA LEU A 70 0.88 4.65 -7.21
C LEU A 70 1.38 3.94 -5.96
N ILE A 71 1.94 2.74 -6.14
CA ILE A 71 2.64 2.00 -5.08
C ILE A 71 4.11 1.86 -5.45
N MET A 72 4.98 2.27 -4.55
CA MET A 72 6.43 2.07 -4.64
C MET A 72 6.84 1.05 -3.58
N GLN A 73 7.47 -0.05 -4.00
CA GLN A 73 7.76 -1.21 -3.17
C GLN A 73 9.24 -1.58 -3.25
N GLY A 74 9.88 -1.78 -2.11
CA GLY A 74 11.23 -2.35 -2.08
C GLY A 74 11.23 -3.84 -2.42
N GLY A 75 12.13 -4.27 -3.30
CA GLY A 75 12.23 -5.66 -3.74
C GLY A 75 12.75 -6.62 -2.68
N LEU A 76 13.47 -6.10 -1.67
CA LEU A 76 13.96 -6.85 -0.51
C LEU A 76 13.16 -6.57 0.78
N ASP A 77 11.99 -5.95 0.65
CA ASP A 77 11.13 -5.65 1.79
C ASP A 77 10.63 -6.95 2.45
N ASP A 78 11.03 -7.17 3.70
CA ASP A 78 10.63 -8.33 4.51
C ASP A 78 9.56 -8.00 5.56
N ASN A 79 9.12 -6.75 5.60
CA ASN A 79 8.02 -6.28 6.44
C ASN A 79 6.70 -6.36 5.68
N VAL A 80 6.66 -5.79 4.48
CA VAL A 80 5.56 -5.91 3.52
C VAL A 80 6.12 -6.56 2.27
N LEU A 81 5.79 -7.83 2.05
CA LEU A 81 6.39 -8.61 0.97
C LEU A 81 5.98 -8.09 -0.42
N PRO A 82 6.92 -8.01 -1.38
CA PRO A 82 6.60 -7.61 -2.76
C PRO A 82 5.48 -8.41 -3.39
N ALA A 83 5.45 -9.73 -3.19
CA ALA A 83 4.40 -10.60 -3.73
C ALA A 83 3.00 -10.23 -3.21
N VAL A 84 2.89 -9.76 -1.97
CA VAL A 84 1.62 -9.27 -1.40
C VAL A 84 1.16 -8.00 -2.11
N GLN A 85 2.09 -7.08 -2.43
CA GLN A 85 1.76 -5.86 -3.18
C GLN A 85 1.38 -6.16 -4.63
N GLU A 86 2.05 -7.10 -5.26
CA GLU A 86 1.71 -7.53 -6.63
C GLU A 86 0.30 -8.10 -6.69
N LYS A 87 -0.07 -8.93 -5.73
CA LYS A 87 -1.42 -9.48 -5.61
C LYS A 87 -2.45 -8.37 -5.39
N PHE A 88 -2.16 -7.40 -4.53
CA PHE A 88 -3.04 -6.26 -4.30
C PHE A 88 -3.21 -5.39 -5.54
N ALA A 89 -2.12 -5.05 -6.23
CA ALA A 89 -2.18 -4.27 -7.46
C ALA A 89 -3.01 -4.97 -8.54
N ALA A 90 -2.86 -6.29 -8.69
CA ALA A 90 -3.65 -7.08 -9.61
C ALA A 90 -5.15 -7.07 -9.26
N ALA A 91 -5.49 -7.24 -7.98
CA ALA A 91 -6.88 -7.18 -7.51
C ALA A 91 -7.50 -5.78 -7.70
N TYR A 92 -6.73 -4.72 -7.47
CA TYR A 92 -7.16 -3.34 -7.68
C TYR A 92 -7.50 -3.06 -9.14
N LYS A 93 -6.64 -3.49 -10.05
CA LYS A 93 -6.88 -3.40 -11.51
C LYS A 93 -8.07 -4.24 -11.95
N ALA A 94 -8.19 -5.45 -11.45
CA ALA A 94 -9.31 -6.35 -11.75
C ALA A 94 -10.66 -5.77 -11.29
N ALA A 95 -10.66 -4.98 -10.23
CA ALA A 95 -11.83 -4.25 -9.74
C ALA A 95 -12.14 -2.96 -10.55
N GLY A 96 -11.34 -2.64 -11.57
CA GLY A 96 -11.52 -1.47 -12.45
C GLY A 96 -10.72 -0.24 -12.03
N GLY A 97 -9.83 -0.35 -11.05
CA GLY A 97 -8.98 0.75 -10.60
C GLY A 97 -7.72 0.93 -11.45
N ASP A 98 -7.19 2.15 -11.43
CA ASP A 98 -5.89 2.48 -12.02
C ASP A 98 -4.80 2.36 -10.93
N CYS A 99 -3.92 1.37 -11.07
CA CYS A 99 -2.84 1.13 -10.13
C CYS A 99 -1.51 0.96 -10.87
N GLN A 100 -0.55 1.81 -10.53
CA GLN A 100 0.84 1.68 -10.94
C GLN A 100 1.63 1.11 -9.76
N LEU A 101 2.20 -0.07 -9.94
CA LEU A 101 3.14 -0.66 -8.97
C LEU A 101 4.55 -0.62 -9.56
N GLN A 102 5.48 -0.06 -8.80
CA GLN A 102 6.91 -0.09 -9.13
C GLN A 102 7.68 -0.77 -8.01
N VAL A 103 8.36 -1.85 -8.34
CA VAL A 103 9.31 -2.53 -7.45
C VAL A 103 10.70 -1.97 -7.68
N PHE A 104 11.37 -1.60 -6.59
CA PHE A 104 12.75 -1.09 -6.58
C PHE A 104 13.68 -2.20 -6.11
N GLU A 105 14.42 -2.78 -7.05
CA GLU A 105 15.33 -3.89 -6.76
C GLU A 105 16.41 -3.48 -5.78
N GLY A 106 16.78 -4.40 -4.88
CA GLY A 106 17.81 -4.19 -3.87
C GLY A 106 17.44 -3.26 -2.73
N CYS A 107 16.19 -2.79 -2.68
CA CYS A 107 15.71 -1.87 -1.66
C CYS A 107 14.93 -2.60 -0.57
N GLU A 108 15.25 -2.32 0.69
CA GLU A 108 14.55 -2.81 1.88
C GLU A 108 13.33 -1.94 2.20
N HIS A 109 12.65 -2.21 3.33
CA HIS A 109 11.43 -1.50 3.73
C HIS A 109 11.63 0.03 3.87
N GLU A 110 12.71 0.46 4.50
CA GLU A 110 12.99 1.87 4.80
C GLU A 110 13.90 2.58 3.77
N TRP A 111 14.00 2.05 2.57
CA TRP A 111 14.93 2.52 1.54
C TRP A 111 14.81 4.01 1.19
N VAL A 112 13.63 4.59 1.29
CA VAL A 112 13.43 6.02 0.95
C VAL A 112 14.07 6.97 1.96
N ALA A 113 14.42 6.48 3.14
CA ALA A 113 15.14 7.27 4.15
C ALA A 113 16.63 7.43 3.82
N THR A 114 17.15 6.60 2.91
CA THR A 114 18.56 6.62 2.49
C THR A 114 18.71 7.36 1.17
N PRO A 115 19.52 8.44 1.10
CA PRO A 115 19.81 9.10 -0.17
C PRO A 115 20.48 8.16 -1.16
N GLY A 116 20.14 8.26 -2.44
CA GLY A 116 20.73 7.45 -3.49
C GLY A 116 19.92 7.43 -4.77
N PRO A 117 20.40 6.71 -5.82
CA PRO A 117 19.76 6.68 -7.14
C PRO A 117 18.31 6.18 -7.10
N GLN A 118 18.01 5.17 -6.29
CA GLN A 118 16.66 4.62 -6.19
C GLN A 118 15.69 5.61 -5.52
N THR A 119 16.15 6.30 -4.47
CA THR A 119 15.36 7.35 -3.82
C THR A 119 15.09 8.53 -4.76
N ASP A 120 16.08 8.93 -5.56
CA ASP A 120 15.93 9.99 -6.55
C ASP A 120 14.95 9.57 -7.67
N ARG A 121 15.06 8.34 -8.15
CA ARG A 121 14.12 7.76 -9.12
C ARG A 121 12.69 7.75 -8.59
N ALA A 122 12.50 7.39 -7.32
CA ALA A 122 11.19 7.40 -6.67
C ALA A 122 10.60 8.81 -6.61
N ARG A 123 11.41 9.82 -6.30
CA ARG A 123 10.96 11.22 -6.29
C ARG A 123 10.49 11.68 -7.67
N VAL A 124 11.23 11.35 -8.71
CA VAL A 124 10.85 11.66 -10.11
C VAL A 124 9.51 11.00 -10.45
N MET A 125 9.35 9.75 -10.06
CA MET A 125 8.12 8.97 -10.30
C MET A 125 6.91 9.56 -9.60
N VAL A 126 7.02 9.93 -8.32
CA VAL A 126 5.94 10.56 -7.55
C VAL A 126 5.55 11.90 -8.16
N LYS A 127 6.53 12.75 -8.50
CA LYS A 127 6.27 14.04 -9.14
C LYS A 127 5.54 13.87 -10.48
N ALA A 128 5.97 12.93 -11.30
CA ALA A 128 5.34 12.64 -12.58
C ALA A 128 3.90 12.11 -12.40
N PHE A 129 3.68 11.23 -11.44
CA PHE A 129 2.34 10.74 -11.10
C PHE A 129 1.41 11.88 -10.68
N ILE A 130 1.83 12.70 -9.72
CA ILE A 130 1.06 13.85 -9.25
C ILE A 130 0.74 14.82 -10.41
N ALA A 131 1.72 15.14 -11.24
CA ALA A 131 1.53 16.03 -12.38
C ALA A 131 0.47 15.49 -13.36
N ARG A 132 0.47 14.19 -13.63
CA ARG A 132 -0.55 13.56 -14.48
C ARG A 132 -1.94 13.65 -13.86
N GLN A 133 -2.07 13.44 -12.55
CA GLN A 133 -3.34 13.50 -11.85
C GLN A 133 -3.91 14.93 -11.81
N VAL A 134 -3.06 15.91 -11.52
CA VAL A 134 -3.45 17.31 -11.52
C VAL A 134 -3.90 17.76 -12.92
N LYS A 135 -3.18 17.37 -13.98
CA LYS A 135 -3.56 17.66 -15.36
C LYS A 135 -4.89 17.02 -15.76
N ALA A 136 -5.14 15.79 -15.34
CA ALA A 136 -6.40 15.07 -15.62
C ALA A 136 -7.61 15.68 -14.91
N SER A 137 -7.40 16.41 -13.79
CA SER A 137 -8.43 17.07 -13.00
C SER A 137 -8.76 18.49 -13.48
N SER A 138 -8.03 19.00 -14.47
CA SER A 138 -8.16 20.36 -14.99
C SER A 138 -9.22 20.47 -16.06
#